data_2e26829ad6bc5930a717f61c23ebe9c6
#
_entry.id   2e26829ad6bc5930a717f61c23ebe9c6
#
_cell.length_a   1.000
_cell.length_b   1.000
_cell.length_c   1.000
_cell.angle_alpha   90.00
_cell.angle_beta   90.00
_cell.angle_gamma   90.00
#
_symmetry.space_group_name_H-M   'P 1'
#
loop_
_entity.id
_entity.type
_entity.pdbx_description
1 polymer ?
#
loop_
_entity_poly.entity_id
_entity_poly.type
_entity_poly.pdbx_seq_one_letter_code
_entity_poly.pdbx_strand_id
1 'polypeptide(L)'
;MIICAGESLIDMVSFRGEPEYTPHVGGSNFNSSITLGRLGANSYYFGAVSHDTYGELIEDHLRRSNVKEDFIIKTNRPTTLAYADVVDGIAEYTFVDEHSAGRMLDQTSLKPFVKRVIKAKALLVGGISL
;
A
#
# COMPACT_ATOMS: atom_id res chain seq x y z
N MET A 1 11.78 14.83 5.00
CA MET A 1 10.58 14.17 4.48
C MET A 1 11.00 13.25 3.34
N ILE A 2 10.69 11.97 3.46
CA ILE A 2 10.83 10.95 2.41
C ILE A 2 9.41 10.46 2.13
N ILE A 3 8.99 10.44 0.87
CA ILE A 3 7.65 10.02 0.47
C ILE A 3 7.78 8.72 -0.32
N CYS A 4 7.03 7.69 0.08
CA CYS A 4 6.87 6.45 -0.68
C CYS A 4 5.47 6.45 -1.28
N ALA A 5 5.39 6.52 -2.60
CA ALA A 5 4.15 6.58 -3.36
C ALA A 5 3.90 5.27 -4.12
N GLY A 6 2.68 4.74 -4.00
CA GLY A 6 2.30 3.52 -4.69
C GLY A 6 1.10 2.85 -4.05
N GLU A 7 0.86 1.61 -4.45
CA GLU A 7 -0.22 0.79 -3.91
C GLU A 7 0.08 0.29 -2.49
N SER A 8 -0.99 0.17 -1.70
CA SER A 8 -1.09 -0.72 -0.55
C SER A 8 -2.13 -1.79 -0.85
N LEU A 9 -1.91 -2.98 -0.37
CA LEU A 9 -2.75 -4.13 -0.65
C LEU A 9 -2.74 -5.13 0.52
N ILE A 10 -3.60 -6.12 0.43
CA ILE A 10 -3.57 -7.28 1.32
C ILE A 10 -3.12 -8.50 0.53
N ASP A 11 -1.99 -9.06 0.93
CA ASP A 11 -1.55 -10.38 0.50
C ASP A 11 -2.36 -11.45 1.24
N MET A 12 -3.22 -12.15 0.53
CA MET A 12 -4.00 -13.28 1.01
C MET A 12 -3.19 -14.54 0.74
N VAL A 13 -2.51 -15.05 1.79
CA VAL A 13 -1.55 -16.16 1.64
C VAL A 13 -2.19 -17.48 2.04
N SER A 14 -2.14 -18.47 1.14
CA SER A 14 -2.47 -19.87 1.39
C SER A 14 -1.26 -20.76 1.11
N PHE A 15 -1.14 -21.86 1.86
CA PHE A 15 -0.09 -22.84 1.67
C PHE A 15 -0.67 -24.18 1.22
N ARG A 16 -0.03 -24.82 0.24
CA ARG A 16 -0.34 -26.17 -0.26
C ARG A 16 -1.77 -26.36 -0.77
N GLY A 17 -2.38 -25.29 -1.32
CA GLY A 17 -3.74 -25.36 -1.86
C GLY A 17 -4.82 -25.52 -0.77
N GLU A 18 -4.53 -25.16 0.47
CA GLU A 18 -5.54 -25.08 1.53
C GLU A 18 -6.56 -23.99 1.21
N PRO A 19 -7.86 -24.19 1.53
CA PRO A 19 -8.89 -23.17 1.22
C PRO A 19 -8.82 -21.93 2.12
N GLU A 20 -7.99 -21.96 3.16
CA GLU A 20 -7.83 -20.87 4.11
C GLU A 20 -6.71 -19.92 3.72
N TYR A 21 -7.00 -18.62 3.76
CA TYR A 21 -6.05 -17.56 3.48
C TYR A 21 -5.79 -16.71 4.72
N THR A 22 -4.53 -16.39 4.95
CA THR A 22 -4.13 -15.45 6.00
C THR A 22 -3.83 -14.08 5.38
N PRO A 23 -4.50 -13.00 5.83
CA PRO A 23 -4.26 -11.66 5.31
C PRO A 23 -2.99 -11.04 5.89
N HIS A 24 -2.15 -10.50 5.02
CA HIS A 24 -0.96 -9.72 5.38
C HIS A 24 -0.98 -8.37 4.68
N VAL A 25 -0.71 -7.30 5.41
CA VAL A 25 -0.60 -5.97 4.80
C VAL A 25 0.68 -5.90 3.99
N GLY A 26 0.57 -5.46 2.73
CA GLY A 26 1.68 -5.42 1.79
C GLY A 26 1.59 -4.27 0.78
N GLY A 27 2.41 -4.38 -0.25
CA GLY A 27 2.65 -3.39 -1.28
C GLY A 27 4.12 -2.94 -1.29
N SER A 28 4.75 -2.85 -2.46
CA SER A 28 6.18 -2.61 -2.57
C SER A 28 6.62 -1.32 -1.86
N ASN A 29 6.08 -0.18 -2.28
CA ASN A 29 6.45 1.10 -1.69
C ASN A 29 5.80 1.36 -0.33
N PHE A 30 4.68 0.71 -0.06
CA PHE A 30 4.11 0.67 1.27
C PHE A 30 5.11 0.05 2.26
N ASN A 31 5.67 -1.13 1.96
CA ASN A 31 6.67 -1.80 2.79
C ASN A 31 7.95 -0.97 2.95
N SER A 32 8.35 -0.24 1.91
CA SER A 32 9.47 0.71 2.00
C SER A 32 9.18 1.84 2.99
N SER A 33 7.96 2.40 2.98
CA SER A 33 7.57 3.44 3.95
C SER A 33 7.59 2.92 5.40
N ILE A 34 7.10 1.69 5.60
CA ILE A 34 7.13 1.00 6.90
C ILE A 34 8.56 0.83 7.42
N THR A 35 9.45 0.33 6.55
CA THR A 35 10.86 0.15 6.90
C THR A 35 11.50 1.47 7.31
N LEU A 36 11.31 2.51 6.52
CA LEU A 36 11.85 3.85 6.81
C LEU A 36 11.30 4.41 8.13
N GLY A 37 10.00 4.28 8.38
CA GLY A 37 9.38 4.75 9.61
C GLY A 37 9.93 4.02 10.85
N ARG A 38 10.09 2.70 10.78
CA ARG A 38 10.69 1.89 11.86
C ARG A 38 12.16 2.21 12.12
N LEU A 39 12.89 2.64 11.08
CA LEU A 39 14.28 3.13 11.21
C LEU A 39 14.37 4.58 11.72
N GLY A 40 13.25 5.21 12.06
CA GLY A 40 13.22 6.57 12.59
C GLY A 40 13.33 7.67 11.53
N ALA A 41 13.21 7.34 10.25
CA ALA A 41 13.19 8.35 9.19
C ALA A 41 11.86 9.11 9.20
N ASN A 42 11.86 10.36 8.74
CA ASN A 42 10.66 11.16 8.53
C ASN A 42 9.93 10.67 7.27
N SER A 43 9.27 9.49 7.40
CA SER A 43 8.63 8.75 6.33
C SER A 43 7.15 9.11 6.20
N TYR A 44 6.70 9.22 4.96
CA TYR A 44 5.31 9.44 4.57
C TYR A 44 4.88 8.40 3.55
N TYR A 45 3.65 7.92 3.68
CA TYR A 45 3.02 7.11 2.64
C TYR A 45 2.08 7.98 1.80
N PHE A 46 2.18 7.83 0.47
CA PHE A 46 1.31 8.47 -0.49
C PHE A 46 0.61 7.40 -1.33
N GLY A 47 -0.66 7.19 -1.09
CA GLY A 47 -1.49 6.21 -1.77
C GLY A 47 -2.96 6.36 -1.43
N ALA A 48 -3.81 5.62 -2.12
CA ALA A 48 -5.22 5.55 -1.77
C ALA A 48 -5.48 4.36 -0.84
N VAL A 49 -6.30 4.60 0.18
CA VAL A 49 -6.68 3.60 1.19
C VAL A 49 -8.19 3.56 1.30
N SER A 50 -8.74 2.36 1.25
CA SER A 50 -10.18 2.11 1.37
C SER A 50 -10.72 2.48 2.76
N HIS A 51 -12.05 2.69 2.84
CA HIS A 51 -12.79 2.75 4.10
C HIS A 51 -13.20 1.36 4.62
N ASP A 52 -12.83 0.27 3.93
CA ASP A 52 -13.14 -1.09 4.37
C ASP A 52 -12.23 -1.56 5.53
N THR A 53 -12.52 -2.73 6.08
CA THR A 53 -11.76 -3.32 7.20
C THR A 53 -10.27 -3.51 6.86
N TYR A 54 -9.94 -3.82 5.62
CA TYR A 54 -8.55 -3.96 5.18
C TYR A 54 -7.84 -2.61 5.08
N GLY A 55 -8.55 -1.56 4.69
CA GLY A 55 -8.03 -0.20 4.73
C GLY A 55 -7.70 0.26 6.15
N GLU A 56 -8.51 -0.11 7.14
CA GLU A 56 -8.23 0.14 8.56
C GLU A 56 -6.95 -0.59 9.02
N LEU A 57 -6.75 -1.85 8.60
CA LEU A 57 -5.51 -2.59 8.90
C LEU A 57 -4.28 -1.93 8.29
N ILE A 58 -4.39 -1.41 7.07
CA ILE A 58 -3.32 -0.68 6.38
C ILE A 58 -2.93 0.57 7.17
N GLU A 59 -3.91 1.40 7.56
CA GLU A 59 -3.66 2.61 8.36
C GLU A 59 -3.07 2.31 9.74
N ASP A 60 -3.58 1.28 10.41
CA ASP A 60 -3.03 0.85 11.70
C ASP A 60 -1.57 0.42 11.59
N HIS A 61 -1.22 -0.29 10.50
CA HIS A 61 0.17 -0.69 10.23
C HIS A 61 1.09 0.50 9.99
N LEU A 62 0.62 1.54 9.27
CA LEU A 62 1.34 2.81 9.08
C LEU A 62 1.60 3.49 10.43
N ARG A 63 0.57 3.68 11.25
CA ARG A 63 0.66 4.34 12.57
C ARG A 63 1.65 3.63 13.50
N ARG A 64 1.54 2.30 13.62
CA ARG A 64 2.45 1.48 14.45
C ARG A 64 3.89 1.50 13.97
N SER A 65 4.12 1.86 12.71
CA SER A 65 5.45 1.94 12.11
C SER A 65 5.98 3.37 12.01
N ASN A 66 5.35 4.36 12.68
CA ASN A 66 5.72 5.77 12.67
C ASN A 66 5.75 6.41 11.26
N VAL A 67 4.89 5.92 10.36
CA VAL A 67 4.70 6.51 9.02
C VAL A 67 3.58 7.53 9.08
N LYS A 68 3.80 8.69 8.47
CA LYS A 68 2.83 9.79 8.43
C LYS A 68 1.84 9.61 7.28
N GLU A 69 0.57 9.90 7.56
CA GLU A 69 -0.59 9.64 6.71
C GLU A 69 -1.09 10.88 5.94
N ASP A 70 -0.34 11.98 5.99
CA ASP A 70 -0.72 13.30 5.40
C ASP A 70 -1.00 13.30 3.90
N PHE A 71 -0.63 12.26 3.19
CA PHE A 71 -0.81 12.09 1.75
C PHE A 71 -1.73 10.92 1.39
N ILE A 72 -2.47 10.38 2.37
CA ILE A 72 -3.44 9.32 2.10
C ILE A 72 -4.69 9.92 1.44
N ILE A 73 -5.14 9.24 0.39
CA ILE A 73 -6.40 9.51 -0.30
C ILE A 73 -7.41 8.47 0.18
N LYS A 74 -8.43 8.89 0.90
CA LYS A 74 -9.50 7.98 1.36
C LYS A 74 -10.53 7.75 0.24
N THR A 75 -10.98 6.50 0.12
CA THR A 75 -11.92 6.09 -0.93
C THR A 75 -12.88 5.01 -0.48
N ASN A 76 -14.05 4.95 -1.14
CA ASN A 76 -15.01 3.84 -1.00
C ASN A 76 -14.71 2.66 -1.95
N ARG A 77 -13.68 2.78 -2.81
CA ARG A 77 -13.24 1.63 -3.61
C ARG A 77 -12.66 0.54 -2.71
N PRO A 78 -12.84 -0.75 -3.04
CA PRO A 78 -12.32 -1.82 -2.20
C PRO A 78 -10.79 -1.81 -2.14
N THR A 79 -10.24 -2.31 -1.04
CA THR A 79 -8.80 -2.58 -0.94
C THR A 79 -8.35 -3.58 -2.00
N THR A 80 -7.19 -3.36 -2.60
CA THR A 80 -6.55 -4.30 -3.52
C THR A 80 -6.19 -5.59 -2.78
N LEU A 81 -6.53 -6.74 -3.36
CA LEU A 81 -6.14 -8.04 -2.84
C LEU A 81 -5.18 -8.74 -3.81
N ALA A 82 -4.17 -9.39 -3.26
CA ALA A 82 -3.27 -10.29 -3.97
C ALA A 82 -3.36 -11.68 -3.34
N TYR A 83 -3.95 -12.64 -4.03
CA TYR A 83 -3.98 -14.02 -3.58
C TYR A 83 -2.66 -14.68 -3.95
N ALA A 84 -1.98 -15.23 -2.95
CA ALA A 84 -0.71 -15.92 -3.09
C ALA A 84 -0.88 -17.39 -2.65
N ASP A 85 -0.94 -18.27 -3.63
CA ASP A 85 -0.97 -19.72 -3.42
C ASP A 85 0.45 -20.26 -3.44
N VAL A 86 0.95 -20.72 -2.29
CA VAL A 86 2.30 -21.22 -2.16
C VAL A 86 2.34 -22.73 -2.28
N VAL A 87 2.88 -23.24 -3.40
CA VAL A 87 3.06 -24.66 -3.66
C VAL A 87 4.56 -24.92 -3.84
N ASP A 88 5.13 -25.85 -3.09
CA ASP A 88 6.55 -26.21 -3.11
C ASP A 88 7.51 -25.02 -2.96
N GLY A 89 7.11 -24.02 -2.17
CA GLY A 89 7.88 -22.79 -1.93
C GLY A 89 7.81 -21.75 -3.05
N ILE A 90 7.00 -21.99 -4.08
CA ILE A 90 6.75 -21.06 -5.18
C ILE A 90 5.37 -20.44 -4.98
N ALA A 91 5.29 -19.10 -5.00
CA ALA A 91 4.05 -18.37 -4.91
C ALA A 91 3.49 -18.08 -6.30
N GLU A 92 2.24 -18.46 -6.54
CA GLU A 92 1.44 -18.02 -7.68
C GLU A 92 0.49 -16.92 -7.24
N TYR A 93 0.49 -15.79 -7.96
CA TYR A 93 -0.31 -14.61 -7.59
C TYR A 93 -1.50 -14.42 -8.51
N THR A 94 -2.66 -14.14 -7.88
CA THR A 94 -3.86 -13.65 -8.56
C THR A 94 -4.27 -12.32 -7.94
N PHE A 95 -4.32 -11.25 -8.74
CA PHE A 95 -4.67 -9.92 -8.27
C PHE A 95 -6.16 -9.63 -8.48
N VAL A 96 -6.80 -9.10 -7.44
CA VAL A 96 -8.14 -8.52 -7.48
C VAL A 96 -7.98 -7.02 -7.24
N ASP A 97 -7.77 -6.28 -8.33
CA ASP A 97 -7.42 -4.85 -8.28
C ASP A 97 -8.29 -3.98 -9.20
N GLU A 98 -9.20 -4.56 -9.95
CA GLU A 98 -10.12 -3.81 -10.80
C GLU A 98 -10.97 -2.85 -9.95
N HIS A 99 -10.95 -1.57 -10.31
CA HIS A 99 -11.59 -0.49 -9.54
C HIS A 99 -11.21 -0.40 -8.06
N SER A 100 -10.09 -1.01 -7.66
CA SER A 100 -9.59 -0.96 -6.28
C SER A 100 -9.02 0.41 -5.91
N ALA A 101 -8.77 0.59 -4.60
CA ALA A 101 -8.07 1.76 -4.07
C ALA A 101 -6.67 1.92 -4.69
N GLY A 102 -5.95 0.81 -4.92
CA GLY A 102 -4.61 0.83 -5.54
C GLY A 102 -4.55 1.41 -6.95
N ARG A 103 -5.70 1.50 -7.64
CA ARG A 103 -5.81 2.08 -9.00
C ARG A 103 -6.24 3.55 -9.00
N MET A 104 -6.18 4.24 -7.88
CA MET A 104 -6.65 5.64 -7.78
C MET A 104 -5.57 6.70 -7.96
N LEU A 105 -4.30 6.34 -8.01
CA LEU A 105 -3.23 7.31 -8.20
C LEU A 105 -3.17 7.75 -9.66
N ASP A 106 -3.68 8.96 -9.93
CA ASP A 106 -3.65 9.62 -11.23
C ASP A 106 -3.24 11.10 -11.06
N GLN A 107 -3.13 11.81 -12.18
CA GLN A 107 -2.78 13.23 -12.16
C GLN A 107 -3.77 14.08 -11.36
N THR A 108 -5.04 13.70 -11.32
CA THR A 108 -6.08 14.46 -10.62
C THR A 108 -5.95 14.30 -9.11
N SER A 109 -5.72 13.07 -8.65
CA SER A 109 -5.51 12.76 -7.24
C SER A 109 -4.21 13.34 -6.69
N LEU A 110 -3.20 13.55 -7.54
CA LEU A 110 -1.92 14.15 -7.16
C LEU A 110 -1.97 15.68 -7.00
N LYS A 111 -2.81 16.38 -7.77
CA LYS A 111 -2.87 17.85 -7.80
C LYS A 111 -2.88 18.53 -6.42
N PRO A 112 -3.69 18.11 -5.43
CA PRO A 112 -3.75 18.75 -4.12
C PRO A 112 -2.42 18.70 -3.35
N PHE A 113 -1.59 17.71 -3.66
CA PHE A 113 -0.36 17.41 -2.90
C PHE A 113 0.93 17.90 -3.57
N VAL A 114 0.91 18.30 -4.84
CA VAL A 114 2.09 18.67 -5.64
C VAL A 114 2.99 19.66 -4.90
N LYS A 115 2.44 20.77 -4.37
CA LYS A 115 3.21 21.81 -3.66
C LYS A 115 3.93 21.29 -2.41
N ARG A 116 3.46 20.18 -1.83
CA ARG A 116 4.08 19.53 -0.66
C ARG A 116 5.06 18.46 -1.08
N VAL A 117 4.72 17.69 -2.11
CA VAL A 117 5.55 16.60 -2.64
C VAL A 117 6.88 17.12 -3.19
N ILE A 118 6.88 18.24 -3.91
CA ILE A 118 8.12 18.85 -4.44
C ILE A 118 9.11 19.30 -3.36
N LYS A 119 8.69 19.39 -2.10
CA LYS A 119 9.54 19.73 -0.95
C LYS A 119 10.17 18.49 -0.30
N ALA A 120 9.86 17.29 -0.78
CA ALA A 120 10.45 16.06 -0.27
C ALA A 120 11.96 16.00 -0.60
N LYS A 121 12.75 15.41 0.30
CA LYS A 121 14.17 15.09 0.03
C LYS A 121 14.30 13.91 -0.93
N ALA A 122 13.32 12.99 -0.88
CA ALA A 122 13.26 11.84 -1.78
C ALA A 122 11.78 11.46 -2.01
N LEU A 123 11.51 11.01 -3.21
CA LEU A 123 10.24 10.41 -3.63
C LEU A 123 10.53 9.06 -4.26
N LEU A 124 10.00 8.00 -3.65
CA LEU A 124 10.04 6.65 -4.16
C LEU A 124 8.68 6.33 -4.79
N VAL A 125 8.65 5.90 -6.03
CA VAL A 125 7.39 5.64 -6.78
C VAL A 125 7.33 4.19 -7.20
N GLY A 126 6.20 3.52 -6.92
CA GLY A 126 5.95 2.13 -7.31
C GLY A 126 5.51 1.98 -8.77
N GLY A 127 6.03 0.95 -9.44
CA GLY A 127 5.73 0.73 -10.85
C GLY A 127 4.36 0.08 -11.13
N ILE A 128 3.72 -0.54 -10.13
CA ILE A 128 2.41 -1.19 -10.32
C ILE A 128 1.28 -0.15 -10.41
N SER A 129 1.44 0.99 -9.72
CA SER A 129 0.42 2.06 -9.66
C SER A 129 0.60 3.15 -10.72
N LEU A 130 1.54 3.00 -11.64
CA LEU A 130 1.84 3.95 -12.71
C LEU A 130 1.13 3.57 -14.02
#